data_ecec727f40f5f4eaeaa5b4d4bcfc0581
#
_entry.id   ecec727f40f5f4eaeaa5b4d4bcfc0581
#
_cell.length_a   1.000
_cell.length_b   1.000
_cell.length_c   1.000
_cell.angle_alpha   90.00
_cell.angle_beta   90.00
_cell.angle_gamma   90.00
#
_symmetry.space_group_name_H-M   'P 1'
#
loop_
_entity.id
_entity.type
_entity.pdbx_description
1 polymer ?
#
loop_
_entity_poly.entity_id
_entity_poly.type
_entity_poly.pdbx_seq_one_letter_code
_entity_poly.pdbx_strand_id
1 'polypeptide(L)'
;FVYPEFLYNIQARIMERYHNIQPDVLYRGDDVWDVATHNTSRVSTKTGTDITPYYTMVKTKNSDSAKWGLVLPYTLYGKQNIISYIVGTYENGSAKLTVYKFSSDSNILGPMQLDTQIEQDEKISKELETLNVNGTKITKNMIIVPINDTLLYVEPIYQQYINENNSAPTLK
;
A
#
# COMPACT_ATOMS: atom_id res chain seq x y z
N PHE A 1 -15.94 12.00 -11.72
CA PHE A 1 -15.65 10.66 -12.25
C PHE A 1 -14.33 10.18 -11.68
N VAL A 2 -14.29 8.90 -11.30
CA VAL A 2 -13.12 8.20 -10.76
C VAL A 2 -12.79 7.01 -11.66
N TYR A 3 -11.57 6.49 -11.53
CA TYR A 3 -11.16 5.29 -12.28
C TYR A 3 -12.02 4.09 -11.86
N PRO A 4 -12.58 3.29 -12.81
CA PRO A 4 -13.38 2.13 -12.45
C PRO A 4 -12.54 1.07 -11.74
N GLU A 5 -12.86 0.78 -10.49
CA GLU A 5 -12.05 -0.11 -9.64
C GLU A 5 -11.93 -1.53 -10.19
N PHE A 6 -13.01 -2.10 -10.72
CA PHE A 6 -12.97 -3.44 -11.29
C PHE A 6 -12.01 -3.54 -12.49
N LEU A 7 -11.98 -2.52 -13.35
CA LEU A 7 -11.08 -2.44 -14.48
C LEU A 7 -9.63 -2.28 -14.00
N TYR A 8 -9.42 -1.44 -13.01
CA TYR A 8 -8.12 -1.24 -12.38
C TYR A 8 -7.56 -2.54 -11.83
N ASN A 9 -8.38 -3.33 -11.11
CA ASN A 9 -7.96 -4.60 -10.53
C ASN A 9 -7.50 -5.61 -11.60
N ILE A 10 -8.20 -5.69 -12.74
CA ILE A 10 -7.78 -6.55 -13.85
C ILE A 10 -6.44 -6.07 -14.42
N GLN A 11 -6.31 -4.78 -14.68
CA GLN A 11 -5.08 -4.19 -15.23
C GLN A 11 -3.90 -4.33 -14.28
N ALA A 12 -4.11 -4.16 -12.97
CA ALA A 12 -3.10 -4.34 -11.95
C ALA A 12 -2.52 -5.77 -11.98
N ARG A 13 -3.38 -6.79 -12.07
CA ARG A 13 -2.94 -8.19 -12.18
C ARG A 13 -2.16 -8.45 -13.46
N ILE A 14 -2.54 -7.85 -14.57
CA ILE A 14 -1.77 -7.95 -15.82
C ILE A 14 -0.38 -7.32 -15.63
N MET A 15 -0.30 -6.17 -14.96
CA MET A 15 0.96 -5.46 -14.77
C MET A 15 1.97 -6.20 -13.89
N GLU A 16 1.56 -7.09 -12.99
CA GLU A 16 2.48 -7.92 -12.19
C GLU A 16 3.49 -8.67 -13.05
N ARG A 17 3.10 -9.10 -14.24
CA ARG A 17 3.97 -9.83 -15.17
C ARG A 17 4.30 -9.06 -16.44
N TYR A 18 3.33 -8.34 -16.99
CA TYR A 18 3.45 -7.77 -18.34
C TYR A 18 3.84 -6.28 -18.35
N HIS A 19 4.31 -5.73 -17.22
CA HIS A 19 4.93 -4.41 -17.18
C HIS A 19 6.29 -4.39 -17.90
N ASN A 20 6.93 -5.53 -18.04
CA ASN A 20 8.21 -5.70 -18.73
C ASN A 20 7.97 -6.14 -20.16
N ILE A 21 8.50 -5.36 -21.10
CA ILE A 21 8.38 -5.65 -22.55
C ILE A 21 9.58 -6.41 -23.11
N GLN A 22 10.59 -6.73 -22.29
CA GLN A 22 11.76 -7.49 -22.72
C GLN A 22 11.46 -9.00 -22.63
N PRO A 23 11.41 -9.72 -23.78
CA PRO A 23 11.02 -11.13 -23.80
C PRO A 23 11.89 -12.03 -22.92
N ASP A 24 13.20 -11.77 -22.91
CA ASP A 24 14.16 -12.57 -22.14
C ASP A 24 13.92 -12.45 -20.61
N VAL A 25 13.66 -11.23 -20.13
CA VAL A 25 13.36 -10.97 -18.72
C VAL A 25 12.03 -11.61 -18.32
N LEU A 26 11.02 -11.46 -19.17
CA LEU A 26 9.71 -12.06 -18.97
C LEU A 26 9.80 -13.60 -18.93
N TYR A 27 10.56 -14.19 -19.84
CA TYR A 27 10.73 -15.65 -19.94
C TYR A 27 11.47 -16.22 -18.71
N ARG A 28 12.51 -15.54 -18.24
CA ARG A 28 13.25 -15.94 -17.04
C ARG A 28 12.50 -15.66 -15.73
N GLY A 29 11.53 -14.76 -15.75
CA GLY A 29 10.81 -14.32 -14.55
C GLY A 29 11.66 -13.46 -13.60
N ASP A 30 12.64 -12.73 -14.14
CA ASP A 30 13.59 -11.96 -13.33
C ASP A 30 12.99 -10.66 -12.73
N ASP A 31 11.96 -10.10 -13.34
CA ASP A 31 11.30 -8.86 -12.90
C ASP A 31 9.79 -9.12 -12.74
N VAL A 32 9.43 -10.07 -11.89
CA VAL A 32 8.05 -10.34 -11.53
C VAL A 32 7.67 -9.48 -10.33
N TRP A 33 6.53 -8.81 -10.40
CA TRP A 33 6.01 -8.00 -9.33
C TRP A 33 4.95 -8.74 -8.53
N ASP A 34 4.93 -8.44 -7.24
CA ASP A 34 3.84 -8.79 -6.32
C ASP A 34 3.20 -7.52 -5.80
N VAL A 35 1.92 -7.59 -5.47
CA VAL A 35 1.27 -6.53 -4.69
C VAL A 35 1.96 -6.44 -3.33
N ALA A 36 2.25 -5.21 -2.89
CA ALA A 36 2.82 -5.00 -1.57
C ALA A 36 1.86 -5.50 -0.48
N THR A 37 2.41 -6.09 0.57
CA THR A 37 1.65 -6.63 1.70
C THR A 37 1.80 -5.76 2.94
N HIS A 38 0.81 -5.79 3.83
CA HIS A 38 0.83 -5.11 5.12
C HIS A 38 0.19 -5.97 6.22
N ASN A 39 0.42 -5.62 7.47
CA ASN A 39 -0.30 -6.21 8.59
C ASN A 39 -1.60 -5.43 8.85
N THR A 40 -2.70 -6.14 9.01
CA THR A 40 -4.02 -5.57 9.31
C THR A 40 -4.39 -5.64 10.79
N SER A 41 -3.53 -6.27 11.58
CA SER A 41 -3.69 -6.40 13.04
C SER A 41 -2.32 -6.32 13.72
N ARG A 42 -2.32 -6.14 15.03
CA ARG A 42 -1.07 -6.14 15.81
C ARG A 42 -0.39 -7.51 15.83
N VAL A 43 -1.15 -8.59 15.64
CA VAL A 43 -0.57 -9.92 15.48
C VAL A 43 0.04 -10.01 14.09
N SER A 44 1.35 -9.82 14.01
CA SER A 44 2.10 -9.93 12.76
C SER A 44 1.99 -11.33 12.19
N THR A 45 1.62 -11.42 10.92
CA THR A 45 1.72 -12.66 10.14
C THR A 45 2.97 -12.60 9.28
N LYS A 46 3.63 -13.73 9.04
CA LYS A 46 4.87 -13.76 8.25
C LYS A 46 4.69 -13.28 6.81
N THR A 47 3.50 -13.41 6.27
CA THR A 47 3.19 -13.11 4.86
C THR A 47 2.42 -11.82 4.66
N GLY A 48 1.81 -11.26 5.73
CA GLY A 48 0.93 -10.10 5.61
C GLY A 48 -0.34 -10.38 4.79
N THR A 49 -1.03 -9.32 4.45
CA THR A 49 -2.21 -9.32 3.58
C THR A 49 -1.93 -8.37 2.41
N ASP A 50 -2.30 -8.76 1.19
CA ASP A 50 -2.16 -7.89 0.02
C ASP A 50 -2.90 -6.57 0.25
N ILE A 51 -2.24 -5.47 -0.09
CA ILE A 51 -2.89 -4.16 -0.10
C ILE A 51 -3.96 -4.18 -1.19
N THR A 52 -5.17 -3.77 -0.84
CA THR A 52 -6.22 -3.53 -1.84
C THR A 52 -6.07 -2.12 -2.43
N PRO A 53 -6.38 -1.89 -3.71
CA PRO A 53 -6.36 -0.56 -4.28
C PRO A 53 -7.18 0.43 -3.47
N TYR A 54 -6.66 1.63 -3.27
CA TYR A 54 -7.32 2.69 -2.49
C TYR A 54 -7.20 4.05 -3.17
N TYR A 55 -8.19 4.91 -2.92
CA TYR A 55 -8.17 6.28 -3.42
C TYR A 55 -7.39 7.20 -2.48
N THR A 56 -6.49 7.99 -3.07
CA THR A 56 -5.75 9.03 -2.35
C THR A 56 -5.42 10.21 -3.26
N MET A 57 -4.99 11.32 -2.67
CA MET A 57 -4.44 12.43 -3.43
C MET A 57 -3.00 12.11 -3.84
N VAL A 58 -2.75 12.09 -5.14
CA VAL A 58 -1.43 11.81 -5.71
C VAL A 58 -0.87 13.08 -6.32
N LYS A 59 0.32 13.47 -5.90
CA LYS A 59 1.09 14.55 -6.53
C LYS A 59 2.38 13.98 -7.07
N THR A 60 2.51 13.96 -8.38
CA THR A 60 3.72 13.50 -9.06
C THR A 60 4.58 14.69 -9.47
N LYS A 61 5.87 14.45 -9.71
CA LYS A 61 6.85 15.47 -10.12
C LYS A 61 6.43 16.26 -11.35
N ASN A 62 5.69 15.64 -12.26
CA ASN A 62 5.24 16.23 -13.51
C ASN A 62 3.80 16.76 -13.44
N SER A 63 3.23 16.90 -12.24
CA SER A 63 1.89 17.41 -12.04
C SER A 63 1.91 18.72 -11.25
N ASP A 64 1.31 19.76 -11.79
CA ASP A 64 1.20 21.07 -11.11
C ASP A 64 0.32 21.02 -9.86
N SER A 65 -0.59 20.07 -9.81
CA SER A 65 -1.53 19.90 -8.69
C SER A 65 -1.68 18.44 -8.29
N ALA A 66 -2.06 18.21 -7.02
CA ALA A 66 -2.45 16.90 -6.56
C ALA A 66 -3.78 16.51 -7.22
N LYS A 67 -3.89 15.23 -7.59
CA LYS A 67 -5.07 14.64 -8.24
C LYS A 67 -5.57 13.45 -7.47
N TRP A 68 -6.87 13.23 -7.50
CA TRP A 68 -7.48 12.04 -6.93
C TRP A 68 -7.18 10.83 -7.79
N GLY A 69 -6.54 9.82 -7.22
CA GLY A 69 -6.11 8.63 -7.94
C GLY A 69 -6.32 7.35 -7.15
N LEU A 70 -6.56 6.26 -7.85
CA LEU A 70 -6.58 4.90 -7.31
C LEU A 70 -5.15 4.35 -7.35
N VAL A 71 -4.60 3.94 -6.21
CA VAL A 71 -3.18 3.58 -6.04
C VAL A 71 -3.03 2.14 -5.61
N LEU A 72 -2.03 1.45 -6.15
CA LEU A 72 -1.59 0.13 -5.71
C LEU A 72 -0.06 0.06 -5.77
N PRO A 73 0.63 -0.19 -4.65
CA PRO A 73 2.07 -0.37 -4.62
C PRO A 73 2.49 -1.81 -4.93
N TYR A 74 3.69 -1.97 -5.51
CA TYR A 74 4.29 -3.26 -5.85
C TYR A 74 5.68 -3.43 -5.27
N THR A 75 6.01 -4.68 -4.98
CA THR A 75 7.33 -5.17 -4.61
C THR A 75 7.83 -6.16 -5.68
N LEU A 76 9.11 -6.45 -5.70
CA LEU A 76 9.60 -7.62 -6.45
C LEU A 76 9.14 -8.90 -5.75
N TYR A 77 8.85 -9.92 -6.56
CA TYR A 77 8.52 -11.25 -6.07
C TYR A 77 9.49 -11.74 -4.99
N GLY A 78 8.97 -12.11 -3.83
CA GLY A 78 9.75 -12.55 -2.69
C GLY A 78 10.58 -11.47 -1.99
N LYS A 79 10.36 -10.18 -2.29
CA LYS A 79 10.99 -9.03 -1.63
C LYS A 79 9.93 -8.17 -0.95
N GLN A 80 10.37 -7.26 -0.07
CA GLN A 80 9.46 -6.39 0.66
C GLN A 80 9.59 -4.91 0.28
N ASN A 81 10.70 -4.52 -0.36
CA ASN A 81 10.92 -3.13 -0.77
C ASN A 81 9.98 -2.74 -1.92
N ILE A 82 9.41 -1.56 -1.83
CA ILE A 82 8.59 -1.01 -2.91
C ILE A 82 9.49 -0.64 -4.09
N ILE A 83 9.13 -1.12 -5.27
CA ILE A 83 9.83 -0.85 -6.52
C ILE A 83 9.00 0.00 -7.48
N SER A 84 7.69 -0.03 -7.34
CA SER A 84 6.78 0.72 -8.20
C SER A 84 5.41 0.92 -7.55
N TYR A 85 4.62 1.78 -8.14
CA TYR A 85 3.19 1.88 -7.87
C TYR A 85 2.44 2.27 -9.14
N ILE A 86 1.19 1.83 -9.23
CA ILE A 86 0.29 2.17 -10.32
C ILE A 86 -0.72 3.19 -9.82
N VAL A 87 -1.02 4.19 -10.64
CA VAL A 87 -2.05 5.21 -10.36
C VAL A 87 -3.07 5.23 -11.48
N GLY A 88 -4.31 4.98 -11.13
CA GLY A 88 -5.46 5.19 -12.00
C GLY A 88 -6.08 6.56 -11.76
N THR A 89 -6.06 7.43 -12.75
CA THR A 89 -6.68 8.76 -12.71
C THR A 89 -7.76 8.89 -13.79
N TYR A 90 -8.64 9.86 -13.62
CA TYR A 90 -9.61 10.24 -14.65
C TYR A 90 -9.38 11.69 -15.02
N GLU A 91 -8.90 11.93 -16.23
CA GLU A 91 -8.49 13.26 -16.69
C GLU A 91 -9.10 13.56 -18.08
N ASN A 92 -9.62 14.76 -18.24
CA ASN A 92 -10.15 15.24 -19.52
C ASN A 92 -11.13 14.26 -20.21
N GLY A 93 -11.99 13.61 -19.43
CA GLY A 93 -12.96 12.64 -19.95
C GLY A 93 -12.39 11.25 -20.21
N SER A 94 -11.14 10.98 -19.86
CA SER A 94 -10.48 9.70 -20.12
C SER A 94 -9.90 9.08 -18.84
N ALA A 95 -10.01 7.77 -18.72
CA ALA A 95 -9.30 6.99 -17.72
C ALA A 95 -7.83 6.84 -18.14
N LYS A 96 -6.91 7.12 -17.22
CA LYS A 96 -5.47 7.02 -17.45
C LYS A 96 -4.84 6.14 -16.36
N LEU A 97 -4.10 5.13 -16.79
CA LEU A 97 -3.27 4.30 -15.91
C LEU A 97 -1.80 4.71 -16.08
N THR A 98 -1.15 5.04 -14.99
CA THR A 98 0.26 5.44 -15.00
C THR A 98 1.05 4.57 -14.04
N VAL A 99 2.16 4.03 -14.51
CA VAL A 99 3.10 3.25 -13.72
C VAL A 99 4.28 4.16 -13.34
N TYR A 100 4.59 4.20 -12.06
CA TYR A 100 5.74 4.90 -11.51
C TYR A 100 6.73 3.87 -10.99
N LYS A 101 7.93 3.82 -11.57
CA LYS A 101 9.01 2.95 -11.12
C LYS A 101 10.03 3.77 -10.34
N PHE A 102 10.49 3.23 -9.22
CA PHE A 102 11.63 3.78 -8.50
C PHE A 102 12.93 3.28 -9.11
N SER A 103 14.01 4.01 -8.89
CA SER A 103 15.35 3.54 -9.25
C SER A 103 15.68 2.28 -8.45
N SER A 104 16.39 1.33 -9.05
CA SER A 104 16.86 0.12 -8.37
C SER A 104 17.70 0.41 -7.12
N ASP A 105 18.35 1.57 -7.08
CA ASP A 105 19.20 2.02 -5.97
C ASP A 105 18.40 2.71 -4.84
N SER A 106 17.12 3.03 -5.09
CA SER A 106 16.25 3.63 -4.08
C SER A 106 15.73 2.52 -3.16
N ASN A 107 16.33 2.36 -2.00
CA ASN A 107 15.92 1.37 -1.02
C ASN A 107 14.63 1.81 -0.27
N ILE A 108 13.49 1.82 -0.98
CA ILE A 108 12.22 2.25 -0.42
C ILE A 108 11.62 1.12 0.40
N LEU A 109 11.39 1.37 1.68
CA LEU A 109 10.80 0.40 2.58
C LEU A 109 9.38 0.04 2.15
N GLY A 110 9.08 -1.25 2.19
CA GLY A 110 7.71 -1.71 2.03
C GLY A 110 6.90 -1.62 3.32
N PRO A 111 5.56 -1.73 3.22
CA PRO A 111 4.67 -1.57 4.37
C PRO A 111 4.98 -2.52 5.53
N MET A 112 5.32 -3.78 5.25
CA MET A 112 5.70 -4.76 6.28
C MET A 112 6.97 -4.38 7.03
N GLN A 113 7.98 -3.82 6.31
CA GLN A 113 9.22 -3.37 6.93
C GLN A 113 8.99 -2.15 7.82
N LEU A 114 8.19 -1.21 7.33
CA LEU A 114 7.85 0.00 8.09
C LEU A 114 7.00 -0.33 9.31
N ASP A 115 6.01 -1.18 9.17
CA ASP A 115 5.19 -1.68 10.28
C ASP A 115 6.07 -2.28 11.39
N THR A 116 7.08 -3.08 11.01
CA THR A 116 8.05 -3.63 11.96
C THR A 116 8.83 -2.53 12.68
N GLN A 117 9.25 -1.47 11.97
CA GLN A 117 9.95 -0.34 12.59
C GLN A 117 9.06 0.44 13.55
N ILE A 118 7.80 0.66 13.18
CA ILE A 118 6.79 1.31 14.04
C ILE A 118 6.57 0.52 15.33
N GLU A 119 6.41 -0.79 15.23
CA GLU A 119 6.22 -1.68 16.39
C GLU A 119 7.47 -1.77 17.30
N GLN A 120 8.66 -1.52 16.75
CA GLN A 120 9.92 -1.49 17.50
C GLN A 120 10.21 -0.14 18.18
N ASP A 121 9.51 0.93 17.81
CA ASP A 121 9.64 2.22 18.50
C ASP A 121 9.09 2.12 19.92
N GLU A 122 9.91 2.43 20.92
CA GLU A 122 9.57 2.24 22.33
C GLU A 122 8.33 3.04 22.76
N LYS A 123 8.17 4.27 22.24
CA LYS A 123 7.02 5.11 22.60
C LYS A 123 5.75 4.60 21.97
N ILE A 124 5.80 4.30 20.67
CA ILE A 124 4.64 3.79 19.93
C ILE A 124 4.22 2.43 20.49
N SER A 125 5.18 1.53 20.73
CA SER A 125 4.89 0.20 21.28
C SER A 125 4.19 0.29 22.63
N LYS A 126 4.63 1.17 23.53
CA LYS A 126 3.97 1.41 24.83
C LYS A 126 2.55 1.93 24.67
N GLU A 127 2.32 2.87 23.76
CA GLU A 127 0.97 3.39 23.48
C GLU A 127 0.06 2.27 22.92
N LEU A 128 0.56 1.49 21.97
CA LEU A 128 -0.17 0.36 21.42
C LEU A 128 -0.50 -0.72 22.46
N GLU A 129 0.39 -0.94 23.44
CA GLU A 129 0.12 -1.83 24.58
C GLU A 129 -1.05 -1.34 25.43
N THR A 130 -1.15 -0.03 25.68
CA THR A 130 -2.27 0.55 26.43
C THR A 130 -3.62 0.41 25.70
N LEU A 131 -3.61 0.37 24.39
CA LEU A 131 -4.80 0.16 23.57
C LEU A 131 -5.20 -1.32 23.47
N ASN A 132 -4.25 -2.23 23.57
CA ASN A 132 -4.47 -3.67 23.43
C ASN A 132 -4.80 -4.33 24.78
N VAL A 133 -5.90 -3.92 25.37
CA VAL A 133 -6.40 -4.50 26.63
C VAL A 133 -7.37 -5.64 26.36
N ASN A 134 -7.62 -6.47 27.39
CA ASN A 134 -8.58 -7.58 27.31
C ASN A 134 -9.95 -7.11 26.80
N GLY A 135 -10.49 -7.80 25.81
CA GLY A 135 -11.78 -7.47 25.22
C GLY A 135 -11.71 -6.41 24.11
N THR A 136 -10.50 -6.00 23.69
CA THR A 136 -10.33 -5.12 22.54
C THR A 136 -9.65 -5.83 21.37
N LYS A 137 -9.94 -5.35 20.16
CA LYS A 137 -9.26 -5.72 18.91
C LYS A 137 -8.63 -4.48 18.30
N ILE A 138 -7.35 -4.57 18.01
CA ILE A 138 -6.63 -3.53 17.25
C ILE A 138 -6.59 -3.94 15.79
N THR A 139 -7.04 -3.03 14.92
CA THR A 139 -6.89 -3.15 13.47
C THR A 139 -6.13 -1.94 12.95
N LYS A 140 -5.33 -2.17 11.93
CA LYS A 140 -4.52 -1.14 11.28
C LYS A 140 -4.53 -1.33 9.77
N ASN A 141 -4.23 -0.27 9.04
CA ASN A 141 -4.21 -0.26 7.59
C ASN A 141 -3.13 0.69 7.09
N MET A 142 -2.16 0.20 6.35
CA MET A 142 -1.10 1.04 5.80
C MET A 142 -1.56 1.69 4.50
N ILE A 143 -1.58 3.02 4.47
CA ILE A 143 -1.87 3.83 3.29
C ILE A 143 -0.56 4.49 2.85
N ILE A 144 -0.23 4.37 1.58
CA ILE A 144 0.97 4.97 0.99
C ILE A 144 0.53 6.07 0.05
N VAL A 145 0.96 7.30 0.33
CA VAL A 145 0.61 8.49 -0.44
C VAL A 145 1.83 8.95 -1.25
N PRO A 146 1.79 8.82 -2.58
CA PRO A 146 2.87 9.34 -3.43
C PRO A 146 2.90 10.87 -3.43
N ILE A 147 4.07 11.44 -3.08
CA ILE A 147 4.29 12.89 -3.05
C ILE A 147 5.61 13.19 -3.78
N ASN A 148 5.53 13.72 -4.98
CA ASN A 148 6.68 13.98 -5.86
C ASN A 148 7.53 12.70 -6.09
N ASP A 149 8.76 12.69 -5.60
CA ASP A 149 9.70 11.56 -5.73
C ASP A 149 9.78 10.72 -4.44
N THR A 150 8.86 10.92 -3.49
CA THR A 150 8.86 10.23 -2.19
C THR A 150 7.49 9.64 -1.88
N LEU A 151 7.47 8.81 -0.84
CA LEU A 151 6.25 8.20 -0.30
C LEU A 151 6.02 8.64 1.14
N LEU A 152 4.81 9.07 1.43
CA LEU A 152 4.33 9.25 2.80
C LEU A 152 3.54 8.01 3.20
N TYR A 153 3.89 7.42 4.33
CA TYR A 153 3.18 6.28 4.91
C TYR A 153 2.30 6.76 6.04
N VAL A 154 1.06 6.35 6.01
CA VAL A 154 0.06 6.66 7.03
C VAL A 154 -0.53 5.36 7.53
N GLU A 155 -0.40 5.07 8.81
CA GLU A 155 -0.98 3.87 9.42
C GLU A 155 -2.04 4.26 10.45
N PRO A 156 -3.31 4.39 10.06
CA PRO A 156 -4.41 4.59 11.00
C PRO A 156 -4.59 3.33 11.86
N ILE A 157 -4.75 3.55 13.15
CA ILE A 157 -4.93 2.51 14.16
C ILE A 157 -6.35 2.62 14.71
N TYR A 158 -7.08 1.51 14.68
CA TYR A 158 -8.44 1.43 15.16
C TYR A 158 -8.54 0.44 16.32
N GLN A 159 -9.24 0.86 17.37
CA GLN A 159 -9.58 0.02 18.51
C GLN A 159 -11.09 -0.29 18.49
N GLN A 160 -11.45 -1.54 18.70
CA GLN A 160 -12.81 -2.01 18.77
C GLN A 160 -12.98 -2.89 20.03
N TYR A 161 -14.05 -2.68 20.79
CA TYR A 161 -14.43 -3.55 21.92
C TYR A 161 -15.18 -4.79 21.40
N ILE A 162 -14.67 -5.99 21.70
CA ILE A 162 -15.20 -7.26 21.17
C ILE A 162 -16.50 -7.68 21.87
N ASN A 163 -16.68 -7.29 23.14
CA ASN A 163 -17.80 -7.73 23.98
C ASN A 163 -19.09 -6.93 23.79
N GLU A 164 -19.06 -5.89 22.97
CA GLU A 164 -20.25 -5.08 22.67
C GLU A 164 -20.72 -5.43 21.24
N ASN A 165 -21.90 -6.04 21.16
CA ASN A 165 -22.49 -6.54 19.90
C ASN A 165 -22.66 -5.51 18.78
N ASN A 166 -22.29 -4.23 18.97
CA ASN A 166 -22.35 -3.15 17.97
C ASN A 166 -21.26 -2.09 18.17
N SER A 167 -20.12 -2.42 18.76
CA SER A 167 -19.04 -1.45 18.91
C SER A 167 -18.40 -1.15 17.56
N ALA A 168 -18.47 0.09 17.13
CA ALA A 168 -17.76 0.56 15.96
C ALA A 168 -16.25 0.75 16.28
N PRO A 169 -15.34 0.45 15.32
CA PRO A 169 -13.94 0.78 15.47
C PRO A 169 -13.73 2.28 15.65
N THR A 170 -12.92 2.65 16.63
CA THR A 170 -12.58 4.07 16.92
C THR A 170 -11.13 4.33 16.54
N LEU A 171 -10.88 5.37 15.74
CA LEU A 171 -9.54 5.83 15.39
C LEU A 171 -8.81 6.36 16.62
N LYS A 172 -7.55 6.00 16.80
CA LYS A 172 -6.68 6.37 17.92
C LYS A 172 -5.47 7.18 17.45
#